data_55fc3361f00a58e68f0c4b7cd3a21b8f
#
_entry.id   55fc3361f00a58e68f0c4b7cd3a21b8f
#
_cell.length_a   1.000
_cell.length_b   1.000
_cell.length_c   1.000
_cell.angle_alpha   90.00
_cell.angle_beta   90.00
_cell.angle_gamma   90.00
#
_symmetry.space_group_name_H-M   'P 1'
#
loop_
_entity.id
_entity.type
_entity.pdbx_description
1 polymer ?
#
loop_
_entity_poly.entity_id
_entity_poly.type
_entity_poly.pdbx_seq_one_letter_code
_entity_poly.pdbx_strand_id
1 'polypeptide(L)'
;MLDRKRGTVRDLRRETRSASLWPLYLGPPRSRPELSEMTGLSPASVSNVVRELLDEGILIEAGSVDSDGGRPRVLLRMNPEYGYVIGIDIGETRVEVELFDLAMTVRAKVGYRLEPGEREVNAIVERILGGLDAVLADSGVAAAAVLGVGVGVPGIVEEGPELLVHCQAYGWDAVPLERLLRAGTDLPLRFENCAKTLGQAELWFGAGRGAQHAVVALIGSGVGAALISGGSIYRGATSSAGEWGHTRVMVGGRTCRCGSAGCLEAYVGAEAILERYGQRAPGEDEESALAALIDAAGTYAFAAEIMDETAVYLGAGIANLINLFNPERIVLGGWAGLLLGEWLPAIRDAARSRSLRQPFAAASIVLGQLGPEAVTLGAATLPMERFLDGFPVSAATARAGPLAASFGWRSWVNTP
;
A
#
# COMPACT_ATOMS: atom_id res chain seq x y z
N MET A 1 22.18 -28.27 0.80
CA MET A 1 23.40 -27.53 1.13
C MET A 1 23.34 -26.24 0.32
N LEU A 2 22.76 -25.18 0.88
CA LEU A 2 22.59 -23.90 0.17
C LEU A 2 23.94 -23.18 0.18
N ASP A 3 24.42 -22.92 -1.01
CA ASP A 3 25.67 -22.21 -1.27
C ASP A 3 25.54 -20.77 -0.74
N ARG A 4 26.13 -20.50 0.43
CA ARG A 4 26.24 -19.14 0.97
C ARG A 4 27.21 -18.38 0.07
N LYS A 5 26.69 -17.66 -0.94
CA LYS A 5 27.47 -16.63 -1.63
C LYS A 5 28.09 -15.72 -0.55
N ARG A 6 29.41 -15.69 -0.46
CA ARG A 6 30.15 -14.75 0.39
C ARG A 6 29.78 -13.35 -0.06
N GLY A 7 29.00 -12.64 0.78
CA GLY A 7 28.67 -11.25 0.54
C GLY A 7 29.92 -10.39 0.41
N THR A 8 29.92 -9.42 -0.46
CA THR A 8 31.02 -8.46 -0.60
C THR A 8 31.02 -7.49 0.60
N VAL A 9 32.13 -6.79 0.85
CA VAL A 9 32.19 -5.70 1.85
C VAL A 9 31.10 -4.66 1.61
N ARG A 10 30.75 -4.42 0.34
CA ARG A 10 29.66 -3.52 -0.06
C ARG A 10 28.29 -4.05 0.39
N ASP A 11 28.06 -5.36 0.30
CA ASP A 11 26.81 -5.97 0.74
C ASP A 11 26.66 -5.90 2.25
N LEU A 12 27.73 -6.19 3.01
CA LEU A 12 27.74 -6.07 4.47
C LEU A 12 27.48 -4.63 4.95
N ARG A 13 28.07 -3.64 4.26
CA ARG A 13 27.84 -2.22 4.58
C ARG A 13 26.39 -1.84 4.31
N ARG A 14 25.81 -2.29 3.19
CA ARG A 14 24.40 -2.07 2.86
C ARG A 14 23.48 -2.71 3.91
N GLU A 15 23.71 -3.96 4.28
CA GLU A 15 22.94 -4.67 5.30
C GLU A 15 23.00 -3.96 6.66
N THR A 16 24.19 -3.52 7.10
CA THR A 16 24.35 -2.78 8.35
C THR A 16 23.59 -1.45 8.33
N ARG A 17 23.63 -0.75 7.20
CA ARG A 17 22.93 0.51 7.00
C ARG A 17 21.41 0.31 7.02
N SER A 18 20.90 -0.65 6.27
CA SER A 18 19.47 -1.03 6.24
C SER A 18 18.99 -1.44 7.63
N ALA A 19 19.70 -2.33 8.32
CA ALA A 19 19.37 -2.75 9.67
C ALA A 19 19.27 -1.58 10.67
N SER A 20 20.05 -0.51 10.47
CA SER A 20 20.03 0.67 11.33
C SER A 20 18.91 1.65 10.96
N LEU A 21 18.53 1.76 9.68
CA LEU A 21 17.52 2.69 9.21
C LEU A 21 16.09 2.24 9.52
N TRP A 22 15.76 0.97 9.33
CA TRP A 22 14.43 0.43 9.54
C TRP A 22 13.86 0.69 10.94
N PRO A 23 14.56 0.41 12.05
CA PRO A 23 14.04 0.69 13.39
C PRO A 23 13.83 2.17 13.68
N LEU A 24 14.61 3.06 13.04
CA LEU A 24 14.48 4.51 13.17
C LEU A 24 13.34 5.05 12.31
N TYR A 25 13.01 4.39 11.21
CA TYR A 25 11.94 4.81 10.32
C TYR A 25 10.55 4.41 10.83
N LEU A 26 10.39 3.14 11.20
CA LEU A 26 9.09 2.64 11.66
C LEU A 26 8.85 2.80 13.17
N GLY A 27 9.86 3.23 13.92
CA GLY A 27 9.83 3.37 15.38
C GLY A 27 10.02 4.81 15.87
N PRO A 28 9.97 5.00 17.19
CA PRO A 28 10.35 6.26 17.80
C PRO A 28 11.85 6.52 17.67
N PRO A 29 12.31 7.77 17.99
CA PRO A 29 13.74 8.07 18.10
C PRO A 29 14.47 7.08 19.01
N ARG A 30 15.65 6.62 18.62
CA ARG A 30 16.44 5.60 19.33
C ARG A 30 17.86 6.07 19.56
N SER A 31 18.45 5.61 20.67
CA SER A 31 19.88 5.79 20.96
C SER A 31 20.74 4.70 20.29
N ARG A 32 22.06 4.95 20.16
CA ARG A 32 22.99 3.95 19.62
C ARG A 32 22.99 2.62 20.38
N PRO A 33 22.92 2.59 21.75
CA PRO A 33 22.80 1.34 22.48
C PRO A 33 21.53 0.56 22.14
N GLU A 34 20.37 1.22 22.05
CA GLU A 34 19.09 0.59 21.66
C GLU A 34 19.17 0.02 20.23
N LEU A 35 19.78 0.76 19.29
CA LEU A 35 20.01 0.25 17.94
C LEU A 35 20.92 -0.99 17.95
N SER A 36 21.98 -1.00 18.78
CA SER A 36 22.86 -2.16 18.90
C SER A 36 22.11 -3.40 19.42
N GLU A 37 21.29 -3.22 20.45
CA GLU A 37 20.47 -4.27 21.03
C GLU A 37 19.44 -4.80 20.01
N MET A 38 18.70 -3.90 19.37
CA MET A 38 17.68 -4.26 18.39
C MET A 38 18.24 -4.95 17.15
N THR A 39 19.37 -4.50 16.64
CA THR A 39 19.94 -4.99 15.38
C THR A 39 20.90 -6.16 15.55
N GLY A 40 21.33 -6.43 16.77
CA GLY A 40 22.40 -7.42 17.04
C GLY A 40 23.78 -6.98 16.51
N LEU A 41 23.90 -5.76 15.99
CA LEU A 41 25.17 -5.21 15.53
C LEU A 41 26.06 -4.81 16.71
N SER A 42 27.37 -4.92 16.55
CA SER A 42 28.30 -4.45 17.59
C SER A 42 28.15 -2.94 17.81
N PRO A 43 28.38 -2.42 19.05
CA PRO A 43 28.35 -0.98 19.33
C PRO A 43 29.29 -0.16 18.42
N ALA A 44 30.43 -0.75 18.02
CA ALA A 44 31.35 -0.11 17.08
C ALA A 44 30.78 -0.01 15.68
N SER A 45 30.09 -1.07 15.19
CA SER A 45 29.42 -1.07 13.90
C SER A 45 28.30 -0.03 13.85
N VAL A 46 27.44 0.01 14.89
CA VAL A 46 26.38 1.01 15.01
C VAL A 46 26.94 2.43 15.04
N SER A 47 28.00 2.66 15.86
CA SER A 47 28.63 3.99 15.95
C SER A 47 29.21 4.46 14.63
N ASN A 48 29.78 3.58 13.84
CA ASN A 48 30.31 3.93 12.52
C ASN A 48 29.21 4.25 11.52
N VAL A 49 28.20 3.37 11.38
CA VAL A 49 27.11 3.60 10.42
C VAL A 49 26.28 4.83 10.80
N VAL A 50 26.00 5.04 12.09
CA VAL A 50 25.28 6.24 12.54
C VAL A 50 26.05 7.52 12.25
N ARG A 51 27.39 7.51 12.41
CA ARG A 51 28.21 8.68 12.05
C ARG A 51 28.10 8.97 10.55
N GLU A 52 28.25 7.97 9.68
CA GLU A 52 28.08 8.11 8.24
C GLU A 52 26.69 8.68 7.90
N LEU A 53 25.63 8.16 8.52
CA LEU A 53 24.25 8.62 8.25
C LEU A 53 23.99 10.05 8.74
N LEU A 54 24.63 10.47 9.84
CA LEU A 54 24.59 11.86 10.32
C LEU A 54 25.38 12.79 9.40
N ASP A 55 26.58 12.38 8.97
CA ASP A 55 27.44 13.14 8.05
C ASP A 55 26.78 13.32 6.69
N GLU A 56 26.01 12.33 6.22
CA GLU A 56 25.17 12.40 5.02
C GLU A 56 23.90 13.21 5.21
N GLY A 57 23.51 13.57 6.43
CA GLY A 57 22.28 14.29 6.75
C GLY A 57 21.01 13.44 6.74
N ILE A 58 21.11 12.11 6.61
CA ILE A 58 19.97 11.17 6.61
C ILE A 58 19.38 11.04 7.99
N LEU A 59 20.23 11.07 9.03
CA LEU A 59 19.80 11.10 10.42
C LEU A 59 20.04 12.46 11.03
N ILE A 60 19.24 12.79 12.03
CA ILE A 60 19.43 13.95 12.88
C ILE A 60 19.28 13.55 14.35
N GLU A 61 19.86 14.36 15.25
CA GLU A 61 19.66 14.20 16.68
C GLU A 61 18.28 14.71 17.10
N ALA A 62 17.57 13.93 17.89
CA ALA A 62 16.20 14.18 18.34
C ALA A 62 16.10 14.42 19.85
N GLY A 63 17.15 14.97 20.44
CA GLY A 63 17.24 15.19 21.87
C GLY A 63 18.07 14.14 22.61
N SER A 64 17.97 14.12 23.93
CA SER A 64 18.68 13.16 24.78
C SER A 64 17.78 12.66 25.91
N VAL A 65 18.05 11.45 26.38
CA VAL A 65 17.41 10.84 27.56
C VAL A 65 18.46 10.65 28.63
N ASP A 66 18.12 10.98 29.89
CA ASP A 66 19.00 10.75 31.03
C ASP A 66 19.30 9.25 31.19
N SER A 67 20.51 8.93 31.55
CA SER A 67 20.91 7.57 31.87
C SER A 67 21.09 7.43 33.38
N ASP A 68 20.71 6.28 33.95
CA ASP A 68 20.91 5.98 35.37
C ASP A 68 22.40 6.04 35.72
N GLY A 69 22.88 7.25 36.10
CA GLY A 69 24.26 7.48 36.53
C GLY A 69 25.33 7.57 35.46
N GLY A 70 24.96 7.63 34.15
CA GLY A 70 25.88 7.75 33.02
C GLY A 70 25.71 9.03 32.20
N ARG A 71 26.47 9.17 31.10
CA ARG A 71 26.31 10.27 30.14
C ARG A 71 24.94 10.17 29.45
N PRO A 72 24.15 11.27 29.30
CA PRO A 72 22.89 11.28 28.57
C PRO A 72 23.02 10.62 27.19
N ARG A 73 22.02 9.82 26.83
CA ARG A 73 21.98 9.10 25.53
C ARG A 73 21.31 9.98 24.50
N VAL A 74 22.03 10.29 23.43
CA VAL A 74 21.48 11.05 22.28
C VAL A 74 20.54 10.15 21.50
N LEU A 75 19.33 10.63 21.28
CA LEU A 75 18.32 10.01 20.43
C LEU A 75 18.52 10.41 18.97
N LEU A 76 18.27 9.50 18.06
CA LEU A 76 18.42 9.66 16.62
C LEU A 76 17.07 9.41 15.95
N ARG A 77 16.79 10.16 14.90
CA ARG A 77 15.63 9.93 14.01
C ARG A 77 16.01 10.19 12.56
N MET A 78 15.18 9.73 11.64
CA MET A 78 15.28 10.11 10.24
C MET A 78 15.12 11.62 10.11
N ASN A 79 15.88 12.22 9.19
CA ASN A 79 15.69 13.62 8.81
C ASN A 79 14.55 13.72 7.79
N PRO A 80 13.40 14.34 8.13
CA PRO A 80 12.27 14.45 7.20
C PRO A 80 12.63 15.19 5.91
N GLU A 81 13.56 16.14 5.99
CA GLU A 81 13.91 17.04 4.89
C GLU A 81 15.11 16.54 4.05
N TYR A 82 15.63 15.35 4.36
CA TYR A 82 16.73 14.76 3.60
C TYR A 82 16.36 14.51 2.13
N GLY A 83 15.12 14.18 1.86
CA GLY A 83 14.62 13.89 0.53
C GLY A 83 13.09 13.77 0.55
N TYR A 84 12.53 13.53 -0.63
CA TYR A 84 11.10 13.45 -0.84
C TYR A 84 10.76 12.22 -1.66
N VAL A 85 9.54 11.73 -1.52
CA VAL A 85 8.99 10.64 -2.33
C VAL A 85 7.62 11.06 -2.88
N ILE A 86 7.29 10.58 -4.06
CA ILE A 86 5.98 10.84 -4.66
C ILE A 86 5.22 9.53 -4.71
N GLY A 87 3.97 9.56 -4.27
CA GLY A 87 2.99 8.50 -4.46
C GLY A 87 1.97 8.89 -5.51
N ILE A 88 1.62 7.95 -6.36
CA ILE A 88 0.59 8.10 -7.39
C ILE A 88 -0.41 6.95 -7.24
N ASP A 89 -1.69 7.29 -7.16
CA ASP A 89 -2.79 6.35 -7.30
C ASP A 89 -3.47 6.54 -8.65
N ILE A 90 -3.42 5.52 -9.50
CA ILE A 90 -4.24 5.45 -10.70
C ILE A 90 -5.53 4.73 -10.30
N GLY A 91 -6.48 5.48 -9.73
CA GLY A 91 -7.80 4.96 -9.37
C GLY A 91 -8.75 4.93 -10.55
N GLU A 92 -9.86 4.21 -10.43
CA GLU A 92 -10.82 4.08 -11.54
C GLU A 92 -11.62 5.35 -11.83
N THR A 93 -11.72 6.27 -10.87
CA THR A 93 -12.48 7.52 -10.95
C THR A 93 -11.59 8.76 -10.92
N ARG A 94 -10.32 8.61 -10.53
CA ARG A 94 -9.38 9.74 -10.41
C ARG A 94 -7.93 9.25 -10.47
N VAL A 95 -7.03 10.16 -10.85
CA VAL A 95 -5.58 10.00 -10.66
C VAL A 95 -5.15 10.97 -9.57
N GLU A 96 -4.52 10.48 -8.53
CA GLU A 96 -3.98 11.29 -7.44
C GLU A 96 -2.46 11.24 -7.40
N VAL A 97 -1.83 12.40 -7.17
CA VAL A 97 -0.39 12.55 -7.06
C VAL A 97 -0.10 13.34 -5.78
N GLU A 98 0.69 12.75 -4.88
CA GLU A 98 1.06 13.38 -3.62
C GLU A 98 2.58 13.32 -3.43
N LEU A 99 3.15 14.43 -3.02
CA LEU A 99 4.55 14.53 -2.63
C LEU A 99 4.67 14.54 -1.10
N PHE A 100 5.52 13.64 -0.60
CA PHE A 100 5.75 13.45 0.83
C PHE A 100 7.21 13.73 1.20
N ASP A 101 7.44 14.22 2.41
CA ASP A 101 8.76 14.15 3.04
C ASP A 101 9.04 12.74 3.61
N LEU A 102 10.23 12.50 4.18
CA LEU A 102 10.56 11.18 4.73
C LEU A 102 9.82 10.84 6.03
N ALA A 103 9.10 11.77 6.64
CA ALA A 103 8.15 11.47 7.71
C ALA A 103 6.75 11.15 7.20
N MET A 104 6.58 11.02 5.87
CA MET A 104 5.31 10.82 5.18
C MET A 104 4.29 11.95 5.44
N THR A 105 4.79 13.16 5.65
CA THR A 105 3.95 14.37 5.69
C THR A 105 3.73 14.85 4.26
N VAL A 106 2.47 15.06 3.87
CA VAL A 106 2.10 15.60 2.56
C VAL A 106 2.63 17.03 2.44
N ARG A 107 3.38 17.31 1.38
CA ARG A 107 3.96 18.62 1.04
C ARG A 107 3.22 19.29 -0.11
N ALA A 108 2.71 18.51 -1.04
CA ALA A 108 1.85 18.96 -2.13
C ALA A 108 0.97 17.81 -2.60
N LYS A 109 -0.20 18.13 -3.15
CA LYS A 109 -1.17 17.16 -3.63
C LYS A 109 -1.94 17.73 -4.81
N VAL A 110 -2.17 16.88 -5.83
CA VAL A 110 -3.08 17.19 -6.95
C VAL A 110 -3.88 15.95 -7.31
N GLY A 111 -5.16 16.15 -7.63
CA GLY A 111 -6.06 15.10 -8.08
C GLY A 111 -6.72 15.48 -9.40
N TYR A 112 -6.84 14.52 -10.31
CA TYR A 112 -7.52 14.66 -11.58
C TYR A 112 -8.68 13.66 -11.63
N ARG A 113 -9.89 14.18 -11.67
CA ARG A 113 -11.08 13.35 -11.89
C ARG A 113 -11.05 12.77 -13.30
N LEU A 114 -11.45 11.53 -13.44
CA LEU A 114 -11.54 10.84 -14.72
C LEU A 114 -13.02 10.74 -15.13
N GLU A 115 -13.33 11.30 -16.29
CA GLU A 115 -14.65 11.14 -16.91
C GLU A 115 -14.72 9.78 -17.65
N PRO A 116 -15.94 9.25 -17.87
CA PRO A 116 -16.12 8.08 -18.72
C PRO A 116 -15.48 8.28 -20.09
N GLY A 117 -14.51 7.41 -20.46
CA GLY A 117 -13.73 7.53 -21.70
C GLY A 117 -12.34 8.14 -21.54
N GLU A 118 -12.00 8.74 -20.41
CA GLU A 118 -10.64 9.27 -20.13
C GLU A 118 -9.68 8.22 -19.57
N ARG A 119 -9.97 6.93 -19.76
CA ARG A 119 -9.13 5.79 -19.30
C ARG A 119 -8.13 5.33 -20.37
N GLU A 120 -8.01 6.09 -21.45
CA GLU A 120 -7.02 5.85 -22.49
C GLU A 120 -5.60 6.04 -21.95
N VAL A 121 -4.67 5.19 -22.39
CA VAL A 121 -3.30 5.16 -21.89
C VAL A 121 -2.63 6.54 -21.92
N ASN A 122 -2.75 7.25 -23.05
CA ASN A 122 -2.11 8.56 -23.21
C ASN A 122 -2.69 9.61 -22.27
N ALA A 123 -4.02 9.61 -22.06
CA ALA A 123 -4.66 10.53 -21.12
C ALA A 123 -4.18 10.31 -19.68
N ILE A 124 -4.04 9.06 -19.24
CA ILE A 124 -3.50 8.73 -17.93
C ILE A 124 -2.03 9.15 -17.81
N VAL A 125 -1.21 8.89 -18.83
CA VAL A 125 0.20 9.33 -18.87
C VAL A 125 0.30 10.85 -18.75
N GLU A 126 -0.50 11.61 -19.47
CA GLU A 126 -0.55 13.09 -19.40
C GLU A 126 -0.95 13.57 -17.98
N ARG A 127 -1.97 12.95 -17.37
CA ARG A 127 -2.38 13.29 -15.99
C ARG A 127 -1.26 13.02 -14.98
N ILE A 128 -0.56 11.89 -15.12
CA ILE A 128 0.57 11.56 -14.24
C ILE A 128 1.71 12.57 -14.42
N LEU A 129 2.15 12.83 -15.64
CA LEU A 129 3.25 13.77 -15.90
C LEU A 129 2.89 15.19 -15.46
N GLY A 130 1.68 15.65 -15.78
CA GLY A 130 1.18 16.94 -15.30
C GLY A 130 1.08 17.02 -13.78
N GLY A 131 0.71 15.91 -13.13
CA GLY A 131 0.68 15.81 -11.68
C GLY A 131 2.06 15.87 -11.03
N LEU A 132 3.07 15.22 -11.63
CA LEU A 132 4.46 15.32 -11.17
C LEU A 132 4.96 16.78 -11.23
N ASP A 133 4.72 17.46 -12.35
CA ASP A 133 5.10 18.85 -12.50
C ASP A 133 4.37 19.76 -11.50
N ALA A 134 3.08 19.54 -11.29
CA ALA A 134 2.26 20.32 -10.37
C ALA A 134 2.75 20.19 -8.91
N VAL A 135 2.96 18.97 -8.39
CA VAL A 135 3.39 18.80 -6.99
C VAL A 135 4.81 19.30 -6.75
N LEU A 136 5.69 19.25 -7.74
CA LEU A 136 7.03 19.84 -7.67
C LEU A 136 6.96 21.37 -7.66
N ALA A 137 6.14 21.96 -8.52
CA ALA A 137 5.95 23.41 -8.57
C ALA A 137 5.32 23.95 -7.28
N ASP A 138 4.24 23.31 -6.79
CA ASP A 138 3.52 23.76 -5.61
C ASP A 138 4.33 23.62 -4.32
N SER A 139 5.15 22.56 -4.21
CA SER A 139 6.02 22.35 -3.04
C SER A 139 7.30 23.16 -3.07
N GLY A 140 7.74 23.63 -4.24
CA GLY A 140 9.05 24.21 -4.46
C GLY A 140 10.22 23.21 -4.31
N VAL A 141 9.94 21.92 -4.25
CA VAL A 141 10.94 20.86 -4.13
C VAL A 141 11.63 20.64 -5.47
N ALA A 142 12.96 20.69 -5.48
CA ALA A 142 13.73 20.38 -6.68
C ALA A 142 13.61 18.88 -7.03
N ALA A 143 13.44 18.53 -8.30
CA ALA A 143 13.36 17.15 -8.78
C ALA A 143 14.55 16.28 -8.32
N ALA A 144 15.74 16.86 -8.19
CA ALA A 144 16.95 16.19 -7.69
C ALA A 144 16.84 15.73 -6.21
N ALA A 145 15.93 16.31 -5.42
CA ALA A 145 15.67 15.93 -4.03
C ALA A 145 14.62 14.80 -3.92
N VAL A 146 13.97 14.43 -5.03
CA VAL A 146 13.00 13.33 -5.06
C VAL A 146 13.73 12.00 -5.18
N LEU A 147 13.59 11.17 -4.15
CA LEU A 147 14.20 9.85 -4.10
C LEU A 147 13.55 8.85 -5.07
N GLY A 148 12.30 9.07 -5.42
CA GLY A 148 11.58 8.26 -6.39
C GLY A 148 10.08 8.46 -6.34
N VAL A 149 9.43 7.87 -7.33
CA VAL A 149 7.99 7.89 -7.55
C VAL A 149 7.47 6.46 -7.47
N GLY A 150 6.51 6.22 -6.60
CA GLY A 150 5.75 4.98 -6.58
C GLY A 150 4.40 5.16 -7.27
N VAL A 151 3.99 4.19 -8.04
CA VAL A 151 2.74 4.21 -8.82
C VAL A 151 1.90 2.98 -8.46
N GLY A 152 0.76 3.22 -7.84
CA GLY A 152 -0.30 2.23 -7.64
C GLY A 152 -1.16 2.13 -8.90
N VAL A 153 -1.33 0.93 -9.44
CA VAL A 153 -2.13 0.71 -10.65
C VAL A 153 -3.31 -0.23 -10.36
N PRO A 154 -4.48 -0.01 -10.98
CA PRO A 154 -5.65 -0.87 -10.81
C PRO A 154 -5.53 -2.09 -11.73
N GLY A 155 -4.83 -3.12 -11.29
CA GLY A 155 -4.64 -4.35 -12.08
C GLY A 155 -3.30 -5.03 -11.80
N ILE A 156 -2.86 -5.84 -12.74
CA ILE A 156 -1.66 -6.66 -12.61
C ILE A 156 -0.46 -5.91 -13.18
N VAL A 157 0.62 -5.85 -12.39
CA VAL A 157 1.95 -5.39 -12.82
C VAL A 157 2.79 -6.62 -13.12
N GLU A 158 3.07 -6.86 -14.38
CA GLU A 158 3.93 -7.94 -14.84
C GLU A 158 5.37 -7.43 -14.95
N GLU A 159 6.26 -7.98 -14.12
CA GLU A 159 7.69 -7.68 -14.16
C GLU A 159 8.41 -8.59 -15.17
N GLY A 160 9.24 -7.99 -16.02
CA GLY A 160 9.99 -8.70 -17.06
C GLY A 160 11.12 -7.84 -17.60
N PRO A 161 11.60 -8.13 -18.85
CA PRO A 161 12.53 -7.24 -19.55
C PRO A 161 11.97 -5.84 -19.77
N GLU A 162 10.65 -5.72 -19.87
CA GLU A 162 9.85 -4.51 -19.86
C GLU A 162 8.72 -4.71 -18.86
N LEU A 163 8.37 -3.66 -18.11
CA LEU A 163 7.23 -3.67 -17.19
C LEU A 163 5.95 -3.48 -18.00
N LEU A 164 5.01 -4.42 -17.83
CA LEU A 164 3.71 -4.38 -18.49
C LEU A 164 2.57 -4.29 -17.47
N VAL A 165 1.54 -3.51 -17.79
CA VAL A 165 0.35 -3.34 -16.97
C VAL A 165 -0.86 -3.91 -17.68
N HIS A 166 -1.61 -4.76 -16.99
CA HIS A 166 -2.89 -5.31 -17.41
C HIS A 166 -3.99 -4.80 -16.51
N CYS A 167 -4.94 -4.05 -17.03
CA CYS A 167 -6.05 -3.48 -16.26
C CYS A 167 -7.37 -3.66 -17.00
N GLN A 168 -8.20 -4.57 -16.53
CA GLN A 168 -9.50 -4.88 -17.15
C GLN A 168 -10.48 -3.70 -17.06
N ALA A 169 -10.47 -2.95 -15.95
CA ALA A 169 -11.32 -1.77 -15.76
C ALA A 169 -11.05 -0.66 -16.79
N TYR A 170 -9.83 -0.63 -17.35
CA TYR A 170 -9.41 0.33 -18.35
C TYR A 170 -9.36 -0.25 -19.78
N GLY A 171 -9.54 -1.57 -19.91
CA GLY A 171 -9.33 -2.27 -21.18
C GLY A 171 -7.84 -2.33 -21.59
N TRP A 172 -6.93 -2.18 -20.65
CA TRP A 172 -5.50 -2.25 -20.92
C TRP A 172 -5.01 -3.69 -20.96
N ASP A 173 -4.28 -4.02 -22.01
CA ASP A 173 -3.60 -5.31 -22.17
C ASP A 173 -2.14 -5.06 -22.56
N ALA A 174 -1.23 -5.52 -21.69
CA ALA A 174 0.21 -5.38 -21.86
C ALA A 174 0.70 -3.93 -22.15
N VAL A 175 0.21 -2.95 -21.39
CA VAL A 175 0.60 -1.54 -21.54
C VAL A 175 2.00 -1.31 -20.94
N PRO A 176 2.99 -0.82 -21.72
CA PRO A 176 4.35 -0.54 -21.23
C PRO A 176 4.40 0.82 -20.51
N LEU A 177 3.69 0.94 -19.39
CA LEU A 177 3.43 2.22 -18.72
C LEU A 177 4.72 2.92 -18.27
N GLU A 178 5.71 2.18 -17.75
CA GLU A 178 7.00 2.75 -17.36
C GLU A 178 7.68 3.41 -18.57
N ARG A 179 7.75 2.74 -19.71
CA ARG A 179 8.37 3.28 -20.93
C ARG A 179 7.68 4.55 -21.39
N LEU A 180 6.36 4.60 -21.32
CA LEU A 180 5.58 5.78 -21.73
C LEU A 180 5.85 6.96 -20.80
N LEU A 181 5.90 6.75 -19.49
CA LEU A 181 6.22 7.80 -18.52
C LEU A 181 7.67 8.28 -18.64
N ARG A 182 8.61 7.39 -18.99
CA ARG A 182 10.02 7.75 -19.24
C ARG A 182 10.22 8.76 -20.37
N ALA A 183 9.25 8.96 -21.24
CA ALA A 183 9.29 10.01 -22.25
C ALA A 183 9.16 11.43 -21.67
N GLY A 184 8.62 11.57 -20.44
CA GLY A 184 8.37 12.85 -19.78
C GLY A 184 9.03 13.02 -18.41
N THR A 185 9.68 12.00 -17.85
CA THR A 185 10.35 12.12 -16.54
C THR A 185 11.57 11.21 -16.40
N ASP A 186 12.63 11.78 -15.78
CA ASP A 186 13.82 11.03 -15.37
C ASP A 186 13.77 10.54 -13.92
N LEU A 187 12.71 10.85 -13.17
CA LEU A 187 12.53 10.42 -11.78
C LEU A 187 12.50 8.88 -11.69
N PRO A 188 13.12 8.27 -10.67
CA PRO A 188 13.05 6.82 -10.49
C PRO A 188 11.60 6.35 -10.28
N LEU A 189 11.08 5.47 -11.15
CA LEU A 189 9.71 4.97 -11.09
C LEU A 189 9.66 3.56 -10.47
N ARG A 190 8.60 3.27 -9.70
CA ARG A 190 8.25 1.97 -9.14
C ARG A 190 6.75 1.75 -9.28
N PHE A 191 6.35 0.53 -9.61
CA PHE A 191 4.96 0.19 -9.86
C PHE A 191 4.54 -0.99 -8.99
N GLU A 192 3.32 -0.93 -8.50
CA GLU A 192 2.70 -2.05 -7.79
C GLU A 192 1.16 -1.95 -7.95
N ASN A 193 0.47 -3.05 -7.73
CA ASN A 193 -0.98 -3.06 -7.67
C ASN A 193 -1.50 -2.20 -6.51
N CYS A 194 -2.59 -1.44 -6.73
CA CYS A 194 -3.16 -0.51 -5.74
C CYS A 194 -3.62 -1.19 -4.44
N ALA A 195 -4.12 -2.44 -4.49
CA ALA A 195 -4.45 -3.17 -3.25
C ALA A 195 -3.19 -3.52 -2.45
N LYS A 196 -2.07 -3.81 -3.13
CA LYS A 196 -0.80 -4.09 -2.44
C LYS A 196 -0.15 -2.83 -1.89
N THR A 197 -0.27 -1.68 -2.60
CA THR A 197 0.19 -0.39 -2.04
C THR A 197 -0.62 -0.01 -0.82
N LEU A 198 -1.95 -0.14 -0.85
CA LEU A 198 -2.80 0.02 0.34
C LEU A 198 -2.35 -0.92 1.48
N GLY A 199 -2.11 -2.19 1.14
CA GLY A 199 -1.62 -3.19 2.10
C GLY A 199 -0.31 -2.80 2.75
N GLN A 200 0.62 -2.25 1.99
CA GLN A 200 1.90 -1.76 2.47
C GLN A 200 1.72 -0.55 3.41
N ALA A 201 0.86 0.40 3.04
CA ALA A 201 0.55 1.54 3.89
C ALA A 201 -0.02 1.10 5.25
N GLU A 202 -1.05 0.27 5.23
CA GLU A 202 -1.69 -0.22 6.45
C GLU A 202 -0.74 -1.08 7.31
N LEU A 203 0.17 -1.84 6.67
CA LEU A 203 1.19 -2.63 7.38
C LEU A 203 2.23 -1.75 8.07
N TRP A 204 2.63 -0.62 7.47
CA TRP A 204 3.65 0.25 8.04
C TRP A 204 3.09 1.26 9.03
N PHE A 205 1.94 1.85 8.73
CA PHE A 205 1.44 3.05 9.41
C PHE A 205 0.04 2.89 10.00
N GLY A 206 -0.73 1.88 9.60
CA GLY A 206 -2.15 1.76 9.92
C GLY A 206 -2.53 0.52 10.73
N ALA A 207 -3.74 0.04 10.48
CA ALA A 207 -4.37 -1.06 11.20
C ALA A 207 -3.68 -2.43 11.01
N GLY A 208 -2.85 -2.58 9.98
CA GLY A 208 -2.03 -3.79 9.73
C GLY A 208 -0.74 -3.84 10.53
N ARG A 209 -0.38 -2.77 11.23
CA ARG A 209 0.90 -2.65 11.93
C ARG A 209 1.12 -3.76 12.95
N GLY A 210 2.29 -4.38 12.89
CA GLY A 210 2.70 -5.47 13.79
C GLY A 210 2.18 -6.86 13.41
N ALA A 211 1.25 -6.96 12.45
CA ALA A 211 0.73 -8.25 12.03
C ALA A 211 1.75 -9.03 11.18
N GLN A 212 1.89 -10.34 11.49
CA GLN A 212 2.70 -11.26 10.70
C GLN A 212 1.90 -11.89 9.57
N HIS A 213 0.62 -12.16 9.81
CA HIS A 213 -0.30 -12.76 8.84
C HIS A 213 -1.57 -11.93 8.78
N ALA A 214 -1.73 -11.13 7.76
CA ALA A 214 -2.90 -10.26 7.60
C ALA A 214 -3.40 -10.25 6.15
N VAL A 215 -4.60 -9.76 5.99
CA VAL A 215 -5.16 -9.40 4.69
C VAL A 215 -5.63 -7.96 4.78
N VAL A 216 -5.22 -7.13 3.83
CA VAL A 216 -5.77 -5.79 3.66
C VAL A 216 -6.61 -5.79 2.40
N ALA A 217 -7.91 -5.68 2.57
CA ALA A 217 -8.88 -5.63 1.48
C ALA A 217 -9.02 -4.18 1.00
N LEU A 218 -8.83 -3.95 -0.29
CA LEU A 218 -9.18 -2.71 -0.95
C LEU A 218 -10.57 -2.85 -1.53
N ILE A 219 -11.50 -2.02 -1.08
CA ILE A 219 -12.86 -1.93 -1.62
C ILE A 219 -13.05 -0.49 -2.10
N GLY A 220 -13.23 -0.35 -3.40
CA GLY A 220 -13.50 0.89 -4.14
C GLY A 220 -14.49 0.59 -5.24
N SER A 221 -14.33 1.17 -6.44
CA SER A 221 -15.10 0.80 -7.64
C SER A 221 -14.95 -0.70 -7.91
N GLY A 222 -13.71 -1.21 -7.79
CA GLY A 222 -13.37 -2.62 -7.79
C GLY A 222 -12.98 -3.17 -6.40
N VAL A 223 -12.56 -4.44 -6.37
CA VAL A 223 -12.19 -5.17 -5.15
C VAL A 223 -10.87 -5.93 -5.33
N GLY A 224 -9.92 -5.66 -4.45
CA GLY A 224 -8.64 -6.37 -4.39
C GLY A 224 -8.23 -6.70 -2.97
N ALA A 225 -7.12 -7.40 -2.81
CA ALA A 225 -6.53 -7.63 -1.49
C ALA A 225 -5.00 -7.71 -1.54
N ALA A 226 -4.36 -7.20 -0.51
CA ALA A 226 -2.99 -7.52 -0.20
C ALA A 226 -2.94 -8.67 0.81
N LEU A 227 -2.20 -9.70 0.49
CA LEU A 227 -1.93 -10.82 1.39
C LEU A 227 -0.59 -10.57 2.09
N ILE A 228 -0.57 -10.61 3.41
CA ILE A 228 0.63 -10.38 4.22
C ILE A 228 1.01 -11.71 4.88
N SER A 229 2.21 -12.19 4.61
CA SER A 229 2.75 -13.43 5.18
C SER A 229 4.15 -13.20 5.73
N GLY A 230 4.36 -13.51 7.00
CA GLY A 230 5.61 -13.25 7.71
C GLY A 230 5.97 -11.74 7.69
N GLY A 231 4.99 -10.85 7.87
CA GLY A 231 5.17 -9.40 7.93
C GLY A 231 5.53 -8.75 6.59
N SER A 232 5.24 -9.40 5.45
CA SER A 232 5.52 -8.84 4.10
C SER A 232 4.41 -9.15 3.13
N ILE A 233 4.27 -8.30 2.13
CA ILE A 233 3.33 -8.52 1.03
C ILE A 233 3.71 -9.79 0.26
N TYR A 234 2.77 -10.72 0.18
CA TYR A 234 2.89 -11.92 -0.65
C TYR A 234 2.45 -11.61 -2.07
N ARG A 235 3.38 -11.72 -3.02
CA ARG A 235 3.13 -11.37 -4.43
C ARG A 235 2.72 -12.57 -5.29
N GLY A 236 3.01 -13.81 -4.85
CA GLY A 236 2.82 -15.01 -5.68
C GLY A 236 3.91 -15.15 -6.75
N ALA A 237 3.66 -16.03 -7.73
CA ALA A 237 4.63 -16.37 -8.77
C ALA A 237 4.85 -15.26 -9.81
N THR A 238 3.80 -14.50 -10.11
CA THR A 238 3.76 -13.49 -11.19
C THR A 238 3.24 -12.13 -10.70
N SER A 239 3.44 -11.81 -9.43
CA SER A 239 2.90 -10.62 -8.77
C SER A 239 1.36 -10.49 -8.78
N SER A 240 0.63 -11.57 -9.12
CA SER A 240 -0.84 -11.57 -9.24
C SER A 240 -1.56 -12.15 -8.01
N ALA A 241 -0.87 -12.37 -6.87
CA ALA A 241 -1.56 -12.79 -5.66
C ALA A 241 -2.45 -11.66 -5.13
N GLY A 242 -3.63 -12.02 -4.61
CA GLY A 242 -4.55 -11.03 -4.04
C GLY A 242 -5.72 -10.62 -4.94
N GLU A 243 -5.93 -11.28 -6.08
CA GLU A 243 -7.09 -11.08 -6.97
C GLU A 243 -8.39 -11.61 -6.31
N TRP A 244 -8.63 -11.19 -5.07
CA TRP A 244 -9.72 -11.63 -4.22
C TRP A 244 -11.09 -11.28 -4.78
N GLY A 245 -11.24 -10.11 -5.37
CA GLY A 245 -12.46 -9.64 -6.02
C GLY A 245 -12.97 -10.59 -7.11
N HIS A 246 -12.06 -11.33 -7.75
CA HIS A 246 -12.39 -12.29 -8.81
C HIS A 246 -12.56 -13.73 -8.32
N THR A 247 -12.52 -13.96 -6.98
CA THR A 247 -12.92 -15.26 -6.41
C THR A 247 -14.45 -15.41 -6.46
N ARG A 248 -14.93 -16.63 -6.73
CA ARG A 248 -16.37 -16.87 -6.89
C ARG A 248 -17.04 -17.06 -5.54
N VAL A 249 -18.06 -16.24 -5.29
CA VAL A 249 -18.94 -16.36 -4.12
C VAL A 249 -20.30 -16.95 -4.50
N MET A 250 -20.64 -16.98 -5.81
CA MET A 250 -21.86 -17.60 -6.32
C MET A 250 -21.61 -18.19 -7.72
N VAL A 251 -21.75 -19.51 -7.84
CA VAL A 251 -21.64 -20.18 -9.15
C VAL A 251 -22.82 -19.79 -10.04
N GLY A 252 -22.53 -19.31 -11.25
CA GLY A 252 -23.57 -18.86 -12.19
C GLY A 252 -24.26 -17.55 -11.76
N GLY A 253 -23.64 -16.80 -10.83
CA GLY A 253 -24.19 -15.53 -10.35
C GLY A 253 -24.01 -14.37 -11.32
N ARG A 254 -23.94 -13.14 -10.81
CA ARG A 254 -23.84 -11.89 -11.59
C ARG A 254 -22.60 -11.88 -12.48
N THR A 255 -22.74 -11.33 -13.69
CA THR A 255 -21.59 -11.10 -14.58
C THR A 255 -20.62 -10.12 -13.94
N CYS A 256 -19.33 -10.44 -13.98
CA CYS A 256 -18.25 -9.57 -13.56
C CYS A 256 -17.59 -8.95 -14.78
N ARG A 257 -17.09 -7.74 -14.65
CA ARG A 257 -16.35 -7.03 -15.73
C ARG A 257 -15.10 -7.79 -16.21
N CYS A 258 -14.61 -8.76 -15.44
CA CYS A 258 -13.54 -9.67 -15.87
C CYS A 258 -13.98 -10.72 -16.93
N GLY A 259 -15.23 -10.67 -17.38
CA GLY A 259 -15.82 -11.63 -18.34
C GLY A 259 -16.34 -12.92 -17.69
N SER A 260 -16.18 -13.09 -16.38
CA SER A 260 -16.63 -14.27 -15.63
C SER A 260 -17.93 -13.98 -14.88
N ALA A 261 -18.52 -14.97 -14.21
CA ALA A 261 -19.74 -14.79 -13.41
C ALA A 261 -19.54 -15.24 -11.97
N GLY A 262 -20.21 -14.52 -11.03
CA GLY A 262 -20.24 -14.85 -9.62
C GLY A 262 -19.03 -14.43 -8.82
N CYS A 263 -18.18 -13.57 -9.36
CA CYS A 263 -17.04 -12.96 -8.65
C CYS A 263 -17.51 -12.08 -7.49
N LEU A 264 -16.77 -12.04 -6.39
CA LEU A 264 -17.07 -11.20 -5.23
C LEU A 264 -17.27 -9.73 -5.62
N GLU A 265 -16.42 -9.19 -6.48
CA GLU A 265 -16.47 -7.80 -6.96
C GLU A 265 -17.84 -7.42 -7.54
N ALA A 266 -18.49 -8.33 -8.28
CA ALA A 266 -19.83 -8.12 -8.84
C ALA A 266 -20.96 -7.99 -7.78
N TYR A 267 -20.62 -8.11 -6.51
CA TYR A 267 -21.55 -7.97 -5.38
C TYR A 267 -21.15 -6.88 -4.40
N VAL A 268 -19.85 -6.61 -4.22
CA VAL A 268 -19.37 -5.73 -3.15
C VAL A 268 -18.51 -4.55 -3.64
N GLY A 269 -18.15 -4.50 -4.93
CA GLY A 269 -17.57 -3.30 -5.53
C GLY A 269 -18.60 -2.16 -5.57
N ALA A 270 -18.16 -0.93 -5.38
CA ALA A 270 -19.06 0.24 -5.33
C ALA A 270 -19.88 0.39 -6.62
N GLU A 271 -19.25 0.20 -7.78
CA GLU A 271 -19.94 0.20 -9.06
C GLU A 271 -21.10 -0.82 -9.07
N ALA A 272 -20.84 -2.07 -8.66
CA ALA A 272 -21.85 -3.13 -8.62
C ALA A 272 -22.95 -2.88 -7.57
N ILE A 273 -22.65 -2.23 -6.46
CA ILE A 273 -23.61 -1.81 -5.43
C ILE A 273 -24.54 -0.74 -6.03
N LEU A 274 -23.97 0.28 -6.68
CA LEU A 274 -24.71 1.38 -7.28
C LEU A 274 -25.57 0.95 -8.48
N GLU A 275 -25.09 0.01 -9.30
CA GLU A 275 -25.88 -0.60 -10.37
C GLU A 275 -27.14 -1.30 -9.83
N ARG A 276 -27.02 -2.02 -8.70
CA ARG A 276 -28.18 -2.66 -8.05
C ARG A 276 -29.18 -1.64 -7.52
N TYR A 277 -28.68 -0.53 -6.99
CA TYR A 277 -29.54 0.54 -6.49
C TYR A 277 -30.29 1.26 -7.61
N GLY A 278 -29.62 1.47 -8.76
CA GLY A 278 -30.25 2.02 -9.97
C GLY A 278 -30.69 3.49 -9.86
N GLN A 279 -30.26 4.22 -8.82
CA GLN A 279 -30.70 5.59 -8.54
C GLN A 279 -29.52 6.60 -8.49
N ARG A 280 -28.42 6.31 -9.20
CA ARG A 280 -27.32 7.26 -9.32
C ARG A 280 -27.70 8.43 -10.22
N ALA A 281 -27.50 9.67 -9.76
CA ALA A 281 -27.74 10.85 -10.57
C ALA A 281 -26.70 10.96 -11.71
N PRO A 282 -27.11 11.48 -12.90
CA PRO A 282 -26.15 11.72 -13.98
C PRO A 282 -25.03 12.67 -13.54
N GLY A 283 -23.78 12.25 -13.73
CA GLY A 283 -22.59 13.02 -13.36
C GLY A 283 -22.21 12.99 -11.87
N GLU A 284 -22.96 12.29 -11.03
CA GLU A 284 -22.61 12.06 -9.63
C GLU A 284 -21.41 11.11 -9.54
N ASP A 285 -20.43 11.42 -8.68
CA ASP A 285 -19.31 10.52 -8.45
C ASP A 285 -19.72 9.31 -7.61
N GLU A 286 -18.95 8.22 -7.72
CA GLU A 286 -19.27 6.95 -7.06
C GLU A 286 -19.24 7.06 -5.53
N GLU A 287 -18.30 7.83 -4.97
CA GLU A 287 -18.15 7.99 -3.54
C GLU A 287 -19.35 8.71 -2.94
N SER A 288 -19.76 9.84 -3.54
CA SER A 288 -20.96 10.59 -3.14
C SER A 288 -22.23 9.75 -3.31
N ALA A 289 -22.35 9.02 -4.42
CA ALA A 289 -23.52 8.18 -4.69
C ALA A 289 -23.61 7.01 -3.68
N LEU A 290 -22.49 6.38 -3.33
CA LEU A 290 -22.48 5.31 -2.33
C LEU A 290 -22.78 5.85 -0.93
N ALA A 291 -22.24 7.01 -0.56
CA ALA A 291 -22.56 7.67 0.71
C ALA A 291 -24.07 8.00 0.79
N ALA A 292 -24.66 8.53 -0.28
CA ALA A 292 -26.10 8.79 -0.32
C ALA A 292 -26.95 7.51 -0.21
N LEU A 293 -26.53 6.41 -0.82
CA LEU A 293 -27.17 5.09 -0.65
C LEU A 293 -27.12 4.62 0.79
N ILE A 294 -25.97 4.76 1.44
CA ILE A 294 -25.75 4.38 2.84
C ILE A 294 -26.68 5.19 3.74
N ASP A 295 -26.74 6.50 3.57
CA ASP A 295 -27.65 7.37 4.33
C ASP A 295 -29.12 6.99 4.08
N ALA A 296 -29.49 6.67 2.84
CA ALA A 296 -30.84 6.24 2.49
C ALA A 296 -31.20 4.90 3.14
N ALA A 297 -30.27 4.01 3.39
CA ALA A 297 -30.52 2.71 4.01
C ALA A 297 -31.10 2.83 5.44
N GLY A 298 -30.87 3.95 6.12
CA GLY A 298 -31.50 4.22 7.42
C GLY A 298 -33.01 4.45 7.37
N THR A 299 -33.60 4.77 6.20
CA THR A 299 -34.99 5.16 6.05
C THR A 299 -35.71 4.46 4.90
N TYR A 300 -35.01 3.95 3.93
CA TYR A 300 -35.54 3.35 2.71
C TYR A 300 -35.20 1.85 2.65
N ALA A 301 -36.23 1.01 2.77
CA ALA A 301 -36.08 -0.43 2.90
C ALA A 301 -35.29 -1.10 1.76
N PHE A 302 -35.47 -0.63 0.50
CA PHE A 302 -34.72 -1.18 -0.64
C PHE A 302 -33.22 -0.87 -0.57
N ALA A 303 -32.86 0.32 -0.10
CA ALA A 303 -31.46 0.66 0.14
C ALA A 303 -30.85 -0.21 1.23
N ALA A 304 -31.58 -0.42 2.34
CA ALA A 304 -31.17 -1.31 3.42
C ALA A 304 -30.96 -2.75 2.93
N GLU A 305 -31.87 -3.27 2.11
CA GLU A 305 -31.77 -4.62 1.53
C GLU A 305 -30.48 -4.79 0.69
N ILE A 306 -30.14 -3.79 -0.14
CA ILE A 306 -28.89 -3.81 -0.93
C ILE A 306 -27.66 -3.83 -0.03
N MET A 307 -27.67 -3.02 1.03
CA MET A 307 -26.51 -2.96 1.96
C MET A 307 -26.40 -4.24 2.79
N ASP A 308 -27.50 -4.82 3.24
CA ASP A 308 -27.51 -6.09 3.96
C ASP A 308 -27.04 -7.23 3.05
N GLU A 309 -27.48 -7.27 1.79
CA GLU A 309 -26.97 -8.25 0.82
C GLU A 309 -25.45 -8.06 0.59
N THR A 310 -25.00 -6.81 0.48
CA THR A 310 -23.56 -6.49 0.36
C THR A 310 -22.76 -7.02 1.55
N ALA A 311 -23.27 -6.81 2.78
CA ALA A 311 -22.62 -7.33 3.99
C ALA A 311 -22.54 -8.86 4.00
N VAL A 312 -23.57 -9.55 3.51
CA VAL A 312 -23.59 -11.02 3.39
C VAL A 312 -22.52 -11.52 2.43
N TYR A 313 -22.42 -10.93 1.22
CA TYR A 313 -21.40 -11.35 0.25
C TYR A 313 -19.99 -10.98 0.68
N LEU A 314 -19.80 -9.80 1.26
CA LEU A 314 -18.50 -9.40 1.81
C LEU A 314 -18.05 -10.33 2.93
N GLY A 315 -18.98 -10.67 3.85
CA GLY A 315 -18.73 -11.65 4.91
C GLY A 315 -18.38 -13.04 4.37
N ALA A 316 -19.03 -13.48 3.28
CA ALA A 316 -18.69 -14.75 2.63
C ALA A 316 -17.28 -14.73 2.01
N GLY A 317 -16.92 -13.63 1.33
CA GLY A 317 -15.57 -13.44 0.82
C GLY A 317 -14.50 -13.43 1.92
N ILE A 318 -14.78 -12.75 3.03
CA ILE A 318 -13.90 -12.72 4.21
C ILE A 318 -13.77 -14.13 4.83
N ALA A 319 -14.86 -14.90 4.92
CA ALA A 319 -14.83 -16.27 5.42
C ALA A 319 -13.89 -17.16 4.58
N ASN A 320 -13.89 -16.99 3.27
CA ASN A 320 -12.95 -17.70 2.38
C ASN A 320 -11.50 -17.35 2.71
N LEU A 321 -11.18 -16.07 2.94
CA LEU A 321 -9.83 -15.65 3.35
C LEU A 321 -9.44 -16.23 4.72
N ILE A 322 -10.36 -16.22 5.69
CA ILE A 322 -10.13 -16.81 7.02
C ILE A 322 -9.82 -18.30 6.90
N ASN A 323 -10.63 -19.04 6.15
CA ASN A 323 -10.49 -20.49 6.01
C ASN A 323 -9.24 -20.91 5.20
N LEU A 324 -8.84 -20.11 4.19
CA LEU A 324 -7.71 -20.43 3.31
C LEU A 324 -6.38 -19.88 3.82
N PHE A 325 -6.39 -18.70 4.41
CA PHE A 325 -5.16 -17.98 4.73
C PHE A 325 -4.87 -17.89 6.23
N ASN A 326 -5.91 -18.12 7.07
CA ASN A 326 -5.84 -18.07 8.54
C ASN A 326 -5.11 -16.80 9.06
N PRO A 327 -5.56 -15.60 8.68
CA PRO A 327 -4.91 -14.36 9.11
C PRO A 327 -5.28 -14.03 10.55
N GLU A 328 -4.37 -13.38 11.27
CA GLU A 328 -4.65 -12.76 12.58
C GLU A 328 -5.43 -11.45 12.46
N ARG A 329 -5.37 -10.81 11.27
CA ARG A 329 -6.06 -9.55 11.02
C ARG A 329 -6.54 -9.43 9.58
N ILE A 330 -7.76 -8.93 9.42
CA ILE A 330 -8.32 -8.50 8.15
C ILE A 330 -8.68 -7.03 8.28
N VAL A 331 -8.08 -6.19 7.43
CA VAL A 331 -8.30 -4.75 7.40
C VAL A 331 -9.17 -4.43 6.19
N LEU A 332 -10.30 -3.77 6.39
CA LEU A 332 -11.16 -3.27 5.32
C LEU A 332 -10.76 -1.82 5.03
N GLY A 333 -10.18 -1.57 3.89
CA GLY A 333 -9.70 -0.29 3.44
C GLY A 333 -10.20 0.07 2.04
N GLY A 334 -9.66 1.16 1.48
CA GLY A 334 -10.21 1.80 0.30
C GLY A 334 -11.45 2.65 0.66
N TRP A 335 -11.76 3.62 -0.18
CA TRP A 335 -12.80 4.60 0.10
C TRP A 335 -14.18 3.96 0.37
N ALA A 336 -14.61 2.98 -0.42
CA ALA A 336 -15.87 2.27 -0.19
C ALA A 336 -15.82 1.34 1.03
N GLY A 337 -14.68 0.68 1.27
CA GLY A 337 -14.49 -0.16 2.45
C GLY A 337 -14.63 0.61 3.77
N LEU A 338 -14.19 1.87 3.81
CA LEU A 338 -14.35 2.75 4.95
C LEU A 338 -15.82 3.18 5.16
N LEU A 339 -16.53 3.49 4.06
CA LEU A 339 -17.95 3.82 4.10
C LEU A 339 -18.82 2.66 4.61
N LEU A 340 -18.40 1.40 4.38
CA LEU A 340 -19.09 0.21 4.88
C LEU A 340 -18.95 0.00 6.41
N GLY A 341 -18.32 0.93 7.12
CA GLY A 341 -18.04 0.81 8.56
C GLY A 341 -19.27 0.56 9.43
N GLU A 342 -20.42 1.12 9.12
CA GLU A 342 -21.67 0.91 9.84
C GLU A 342 -22.18 -0.55 9.72
N TRP A 343 -21.90 -1.23 8.61
CA TRP A 343 -22.23 -2.64 8.39
C TRP A 343 -21.17 -3.61 8.93
N LEU A 344 -20.09 -3.13 9.54
CA LEU A 344 -19.04 -3.99 10.07
C LEU A 344 -19.55 -5.09 11.03
N PRO A 345 -20.52 -4.84 11.93
CA PRO A 345 -21.13 -5.90 12.73
C PRO A 345 -21.80 -6.98 11.89
N ALA A 346 -22.61 -6.61 10.91
CA ALA A 346 -23.30 -7.55 10.00
C ALA A 346 -22.30 -8.35 9.15
N ILE A 347 -21.25 -7.68 8.64
CA ILE A 347 -20.15 -8.32 7.89
C ILE A 347 -19.43 -9.35 8.76
N ARG A 348 -19.13 -9.03 10.02
CA ARG A 348 -18.51 -9.96 10.98
C ARG A 348 -19.39 -11.16 11.27
N ASP A 349 -20.69 -10.96 11.46
CA ASP A 349 -21.64 -12.04 11.71
C ASP A 349 -21.82 -12.95 10.48
N ALA A 350 -21.86 -12.36 9.29
CA ALA A 350 -21.87 -13.09 8.03
C ALA A 350 -20.58 -13.91 7.83
N ALA A 351 -19.41 -13.36 8.16
CA ALA A 351 -18.14 -14.07 8.12
C ALA A 351 -18.09 -15.19 9.16
N ARG A 352 -18.54 -14.93 10.40
CA ARG A 352 -18.60 -15.92 11.48
C ARG A 352 -19.41 -17.14 11.11
N SER A 353 -20.58 -16.93 10.52
CA SER A 353 -21.51 -18.02 10.17
C SER A 353 -20.99 -18.91 9.04
N ARG A 354 -19.95 -18.49 8.31
CA ARG A 354 -19.39 -19.17 7.13
C ARG A 354 -17.93 -19.61 7.30
N SER A 355 -17.29 -19.24 8.40
CA SER A 355 -15.93 -19.65 8.73
C SER A 355 -15.90 -20.83 9.68
N LEU A 356 -14.81 -21.58 9.66
CA LEU A 356 -14.50 -22.52 10.73
C LEU A 356 -14.27 -21.77 12.04
N ARG A 357 -14.77 -22.32 13.14
CA ARG A 357 -14.79 -21.64 14.44
C ARG A 357 -13.40 -21.22 14.94
N GLN A 358 -12.40 -22.10 14.79
CA GLN A 358 -11.05 -21.84 15.30
C GLN A 358 -10.33 -20.74 14.49
N PRO A 359 -10.24 -20.79 13.14
CA PRO A 359 -9.66 -19.70 12.37
C PRO A 359 -10.37 -18.36 12.57
N PHE A 360 -11.72 -18.37 12.67
CA PHE A 360 -12.47 -17.14 12.92
C PHE A 360 -12.15 -16.53 14.30
N ALA A 361 -12.01 -17.37 15.34
CA ALA A 361 -11.69 -16.91 16.68
C ALA A 361 -10.28 -16.30 16.79
N ALA A 362 -9.36 -16.65 15.89
CA ALA A 362 -8.01 -16.09 15.81
C ALA A 362 -7.94 -14.81 14.99
N ALA A 363 -8.94 -14.53 14.14
CA ALA A 363 -8.95 -13.40 13.24
C ALA A 363 -9.70 -12.19 13.82
N SER A 364 -9.13 -10.99 13.68
CA SER A 364 -9.82 -9.73 13.91
C SER A 364 -10.16 -9.07 12.57
N ILE A 365 -11.40 -8.59 12.42
CA ILE A 365 -11.84 -7.83 11.23
C ILE A 365 -12.00 -6.38 11.67
N VAL A 366 -11.25 -5.46 11.05
CA VAL A 366 -11.18 -4.05 11.44
C VAL A 366 -11.24 -3.15 10.22
N LEU A 367 -11.54 -1.86 10.42
CA LEU A 367 -11.40 -0.84 9.38
C LEU A 367 -9.95 -0.36 9.27
N GLY A 368 -9.56 0.08 8.07
CA GLY A 368 -8.33 0.80 7.83
C GLY A 368 -8.26 2.12 8.62
N GLN A 369 -7.08 2.59 8.92
CA GLN A 369 -6.84 3.79 9.74
C GLN A 369 -6.29 4.98 8.95
N LEU A 370 -5.89 4.77 7.69
CA LEU A 370 -5.13 5.76 6.92
C LEU A 370 -5.98 6.64 5.98
N GLY A 371 -7.30 6.44 5.99
CA GLY A 371 -8.19 7.21 5.13
C GLY A 371 -8.21 6.77 3.66
N PRO A 372 -8.93 7.51 2.80
CA PRO A 372 -9.11 7.16 1.40
C PRO A 372 -7.84 7.29 0.56
N GLU A 373 -6.89 8.15 0.95
CA GLU A 373 -5.61 8.37 0.25
C GLU A 373 -4.52 7.33 0.61
N ALA A 374 -4.86 6.28 1.33
CA ALA A 374 -3.89 5.27 1.77
C ALA A 374 -3.15 4.57 0.60
N VAL A 375 -3.74 4.56 -0.60
CA VAL A 375 -3.10 4.00 -1.81
C VAL A 375 -1.91 4.86 -2.26
N THR A 376 -2.05 6.20 -2.31
CA THR A 376 -0.96 7.13 -2.64
C THR A 376 0.16 7.06 -1.61
N LEU A 377 -0.19 7.05 -0.31
CA LEU A 377 0.77 6.84 0.77
C LEU A 377 1.54 5.53 0.59
N GLY A 378 0.82 4.44 0.29
CA GLY A 378 1.41 3.12 0.04
C GLY A 378 2.29 3.09 -1.20
N ALA A 379 1.89 3.76 -2.27
CA ALA A 379 2.71 3.90 -3.47
C ALA A 379 4.03 4.62 -3.14
N ALA A 380 3.99 5.70 -2.34
CA ALA A 380 5.18 6.41 -1.89
C ALA A 380 6.14 5.54 -1.04
N THR A 381 5.64 4.46 -0.42
CA THR A 381 6.52 3.52 0.31
C THR A 381 7.43 2.70 -0.61
N LEU A 382 7.09 2.52 -1.89
CA LEU A 382 7.88 1.71 -2.82
C LEU A 382 9.31 2.27 -3.04
N PRO A 383 9.50 3.55 -3.38
CA PRO A 383 10.84 4.15 -3.42
C PRO A 383 11.47 4.26 -2.03
N MET A 384 10.66 4.43 -0.96
CA MET A 384 11.14 4.51 0.41
C MET A 384 11.72 3.18 0.90
N GLU A 385 11.07 2.04 0.63
CA GLU A 385 11.60 0.70 0.95
C GLU A 385 12.98 0.49 0.33
N ARG A 386 13.12 0.86 -0.95
CA ARG A 386 14.41 0.77 -1.65
C ARG A 386 15.49 1.64 -1.01
N PHE A 387 15.15 2.85 -0.60
CA PHE A 387 16.06 3.75 0.11
C PHE A 387 16.49 3.16 1.45
N LEU A 388 15.55 2.65 2.25
CA LEU A 388 15.83 2.02 3.54
C LEU A 388 16.67 0.74 3.41
N ASP A 389 16.51 0.00 2.31
CA ASP A 389 17.33 -1.18 1.99
C ASP A 389 18.74 -0.82 1.51
N GLY A 390 19.10 0.47 1.54
CA GLY A 390 20.45 0.95 1.25
C GLY A 390 20.83 0.90 -0.23
N PHE A 391 19.85 0.85 -1.14
CA PHE A 391 20.11 0.99 -2.57
C PHE A 391 20.25 2.46 -2.94
N PRO A 392 21.22 2.81 -3.83
CA PRO A 392 21.33 4.17 -4.31
C PRO A 392 20.08 4.57 -5.10
N VAL A 393 19.54 5.72 -4.77
CA VAL A 393 18.38 6.31 -5.44
C VAL A 393 18.95 7.27 -6.49
N SER A 394 19.22 6.78 -7.70
CA SER A 394 19.57 7.61 -8.83
C SER A 394 18.93 7.07 -10.10
N ALA A 395 18.52 7.96 -10.99
CA ALA A 395 17.93 7.61 -12.29
C ALA A 395 18.84 6.70 -13.14
N ALA A 396 20.17 6.79 -12.96
CA ALA A 396 21.14 5.99 -13.70
C ALA A 396 21.23 4.52 -13.26
N THR A 397 20.69 4.14 -12.10
CA THR A 397 20.77 2.76 -11.56
C THR A 397 19.43 2.04 -11.47
N ALA A 398 18.38 2.64 -11.97
CA ALA A 398 17.01 2.11 -11.95
C ALA A 398 16.75 1.01 -13.01
N ARG A 399 17.77 0.23 -13.41
CA ARG A 399 17.51 -1.01 -14.15
C ARG A 399 16.93 -2.02 -13.17
N ALA A 400 15.76 -2.55 -13.53
CA ALA A 400 15.04 -3.58 -12.79
C ALA A 400 15.98 -4.72 -12.39
N GLY A 401 16.31 -4.78 -11.11
CA GLY A 401 16.75 -6.02 -10.51
C GLY A 401 15.53 -6.63 -9.81
N PRO A 402 15.38 -7.95 -9.78
CA PRO A 402 14.27 -8.55 -9.06
C PRO A 402 14.26 -7.99 -7.63
N LEU A 403 13.05 -7.68 -7.12
CA LEU A 403 12.84 -7.31 -5.73
C LEU A 403 13.49 -8.41 -4.89
N ALA A 404 14.69 -8.15 -4.38
CA ALA A 404 15.37 -9.09 -3.52
C ALA A 404 14.43 -9.33 -2.34
N ALA A 405 14.17 -10.59 -2.03
CA ALA A 405 13.42 -10.97 -0.85
C ALA A 405 13.99 -10.19 0.33
N SER A 406 13.20 -9.27 0.88
CA SER A 406 13.59 -8.36 1.93
C SER A 406 14.22 -9.14 3.09
N PHE A 407 15.45 -8.82 3.44
CA PHE A 407 16.17 -9.47 4.51
C PHE A 407 15.50 -9.17 5.86
N GLY A 408 15.24 -10.19 6.62
CA GLY A 408 15.14 -10.43 8.08
C GLY A 408 14.82 -9.31 9.09
N TRP A 409 14.48 -8.06 8.69
CA TRP A 409 14.03 -6.97 9.59
C TRP A 409 12.70 -7.28 10.30
N ARG A 410 12.03 -8.31 9.85
CA ARG A 410 10.68 -8.74 10.26
C ARG A 410 10.57 -9.15 11.73
N SER A 411 11.68 -9.49 12.37
CA SER A 411 11.73 -9.80 13.81
C SER A 411 11.74 -8.55 14.72
N TRP A 412 11.93 -7.34 14.16
CA TRP A 412 12.17 -6.12 14.91
C TRP A 412 10.92 -5.29 15.20
N VAL A 413 9.87 -5.44 14.38
CA VAL A 413 8.61 -4.66 14.51
C VAL A 413 7.76 -5.11 15.70
N ASN A 414 8.05 -6.25 16.31
CA ASN A 414 7.24 -6.90 17.34
C ASN A 414 7.81 -6.87 18.75
N THR A 415 8.82 -6.06 19.04
CA THR A 415 9.24 -5.87 20.44
C THR A 415 8.46 -4.69 21.03
N PRO A 416 7.75 -4.91 22.15
CA PRO A 416 6.90 -3.88 22.80
C PRO A 416 7.70 -2.67 23.29
#